data_14d8f53569d6b895402027599acd98b8
#
_entry.id   14d8f53569d6b895402027599acd98b8
#
_cell.length_a   1.000
_cell.length_b   1.000
_cell.length_c   1.000
_cell.angle_alpha   90.00
_cell.angle_beta   90.00
_cell.angle_gamma   90.00
#
_symmetry.space_group_name_H-M   'P 1'
#
loop_
_entity.id
_entity.type
_entity.pdbx_description
1 polymer ?
#
loop_
_entity_poly.entity_id
_entity_poly.type
_entity_poly.pdbx_seq_one_letter_code
_entity_poly.pdbx_strand_id
1 'polypeptide(L)'
;KKRGLESYSRIILREEGEATAKEALILNLNEGDYVHRLNRVRYLVNEPLLYEIAVIPASIISITSAIDNSLYELLESKQMNPITAKQNIHAIIADDNLADKLEVTPGSAILFVERRGKDANGRVVEYTQSYYRGDRYDYVVELG
;
A
#
# COMPACT_ATOMS: atom_id res chain seq x y z
N LYS A 1 13.44 8.24 16.06
CA LYS A 1 12.59 9.38 15.80
C LYS A 1 13.14 10.29 14.72
N LYS A 2 12.29 10.75 13.90
CA LYS A 2 12.71 11.57 12.78
C LYS A 2 12.89 13.00 13.19
N ARG A 3 13.82 13.63 12.86
CA ARG A 3 14.24 14.96 13.15
C ARG A 3 13.16 16.02 12.93
N GLY A 4 11.99 15.83 13.51
CA GLY A 4 10.93 16.79 13.42
C GLY A 4 10.10 16.72 12.15
N LEU A 5 10.41 15.82 11.22
CA LEU A 5 9.58 15.62 10.05
C LEU A 5 8.34 14.84 10.45
N GLU A 6 7.19 15.33 10.05
CA GLU A 6 5.93 14.69 10.37
C GLU A 6 5.38 13.96 9.18
N SER A 7 4.92 12.75 9.40
CA SER A 7 4.22 11.98 8.37
C SER A 7 2.87 11.57 8.91
N TYR A 8 1.88 11.56 8.03
CA TYR A 8 0.55 11.13 8.40
C TYR A 8 -0.16 10.61 7.16
N SER A 9 -1.29 9.95 7.37
CA SER A 9 -2.07 9.37 6.29
C SER A 9 -3.47 9.93 6.34
N ARG A 10 -4.05 10.12 5.16
CA ARG A 10 -5.47 10.44 5.03
C ARG A 10 -6.14 9.28 4.31
N ILE A 11 -7.09 8.66 4.97
CA ILE A 11 -7.82 7.53 4.40
C ILE A 11 -8.82 8.05 3.39
N ILE A 12 -8.71 7.57 2.16
CA ILE A 12 -9.61 7.93 1.07
C ILE A 12 -10.77 6.94 1.02
N LEU A 13 -10.46 5.66 1.18
CA LEU A 13 -11.46 4.60 1.11
C LEU A 13 -11.04 3.46 2.01
N ARG A 14 -12.00 2.92 2.74
CA ARG A 14 -11.80 1.72 3.52
C ARG A 14 -13.05 0.89 3.38
N GLU A 15 -12.90 -0.32 2.84
CA GLU A 15 -14.05 -1.18 2.59
C GLU A 15 -13.68 -2.63 2.73
N GLU A 16 -14.67 -3.45 2.96
CA GLU A 16 -14.52 -4.90 2.94
C GLU A 16 -15.48 -5.44 1.89
N GLY A 17 -14.99 -6.34 1.04
CA GLY A 17 -15.81 -6.88 -0.01
C GLY A 17 -15.26 -8.17 -0.52
N GLU A 18 -16.00 -8.79 -1.40
CA GLU A 18 -15.60 -10.04 -2.01
C GLU A 18 -14.38 -9.81 -2.90
N ALA A 19 -13.41 -10.70 -2.84
CA ALA A 19 -12.21 -10.58 -3.65
C ALA A 19 -12.56 -10.65 -5.13
N THR A 20 -11.96 -9.77 -5.92
CA THR A 20 -12.03 -9.90 -7.36
C THR A 20 -11.21 -11.12 -7.79
N ALA A 21 -11.39 -11.56 -9.04
CA ALA A 21 -10.60 -12.68 -9.55
C ALA A 21 -9.11 -12.39 -9.46
N LYS A 22 -8.71 -11.16 -9.77
CA LYS A 22 -7.30 -10.77 -9.71
C LYS A 22 -6.79 -10.78 -8.27
N GLU A 23 -7.57 -10.22 -7.34
CA GLU A 23 -7.18 -10.20 -5.93
C GLU A 23 -7.06 -11.61 -5.38
N ALA A 24 -8.00 -12.48 -5.70
CA ALA A 24 -7.96 -13.86 -5.23
C ALA A 24 -6.73 -14.58 -5.77
N LEU A 25 -6.39 -14.35 -7.03
CA LEU A 25 -5.21 -14.97 -7.62
C LEU A 25 -3.93 -14.49 -6.94
N ILE A 26 -3.79 -13.19 -6.73
CA ILE A 26 -2.58 -12.62 -6.15
C ILE A 26 -2.43 -13.03 -4.69
N LEU A 27 -3.53 -13.04 -3.95
CA LEU A 27 -3.51 -13.31 -2.51
C LEU A 27 -3.71 -14.79 -2.17
N ASN A 28 -3.81 -15.65 -3.17
CA ASN A 28 -4.05 -17.09 -2.99
C ASN A 28 -5.31 -17.36 -2.17
N LEU A 29 -6.38 -16.67 -2.53
CA LEU A 29 -7.66 -16.83 -1.87
C LEU A 29 -8.58 -17.69 -2.71
N ASN A 30 -9.62 -18.23 -2.07
CA ASN A 30 -10.65 -18.99 -2.74
C ASN A 30 -11.73 -18.04 -3.25
N GLU A 31 -12.49 -18.53 -4.23
CA GLU A 31 -13.64 -17.78 -4.71
C GLU A 31 -14.60 -17.53 -3.57
N GLY A 32 -15.07 -16.29 -3.45
CA GLY A 32 -15.99 -15.92 -2.39
C GLY A 32 -15.32 -15.40 -1.13
N ASP A 33 -14.01 -15.53 -1.02
CA ASP A 33 -13.30 -14.97 0.13
C ASP A 33 -13.34 -13.44 0.09
N TYR A 34 -13.32 -12.83 1.26
CA TYR A 34 -13.40 -11.38 1.38
C TYR A 34 -12.04 -10.76 1.64
N VAL A 35 -11.89 -9.53 1.17
CA VAL A 35 -10.69 -8.73 1.39
C VAL A 35 -11.05 -7.41 2.03
N HIS A 36 -10.08 -6.82 2.69
CA HIS A 36 -10.15 -5.47 3.24
C HIS A 36 -9.31 -4.59 2.32
N ARG A 37 -9.90 -3.54 1.79
CA ARG A 37 -9.22 -2.59 0.89
C ARG A 37 -9.05 -1.27 1.60
N LEU A 38 -7.84 -0.75 1.59
CA LEU A 38 -7.49 0.49 2.27
C LEU A 38 -6.74 1.39 1.31
N ASN A 39 -7.34 2.51 0.94
CA ASN A 39 -6.71 3.49 0.05
C ASN A 39 -6.36 4.71 0.88
N ARG A 40 -5.09 5.12 0.82
CA ARG A 40 -4.60 6.25 1.62
C ARG A 40 -3.69 7.14 0.79
N VAL A 41 -3.74 8.43 1.11
CA VAL A 41 -2.68 9.35 0.67
C VAL A 41 -1.78 9.56 1.88
N ARG A 42 -0.49 9.35 1.68
CA ARG A 42 0.50 9.53 2.74
C ARG A 42 1.23 10.83 2.51
N TYR A 43 1.36 11.58 3.58
CA TYR A 43 1.94 12.92 3.56
C TYR A 43 3.24 12.96 4.34
N LEU A 44 4.15 13.78 3.87
CA LEU A 44 5.36 14.13 4.63
C LEU A 44 5.40 15.64 4.70
N VAL A 45 5.33 16.19 5.89
CA VAL A 45 5.33 17.65 6.14
C VAL A 45 4.20 18.31 5.40
N ASN A 46 3.08 18.02 5.30
CA ASN A 46 1.95 18.65 4.61
C ASN A 46 1.97 18.50 3.10
N GLU A 47 2.84 17.64 2.60
CA GLU A 47 2.91 17.43 1.15
C GLU A 47 2.60 15.97 0.84
N PRO A 48 1.71 15.70 -0.12
CA PRO A 48 1.42 14.31 -0.49
C PRO A 48 2.69 13.66 -1.04
N LEU A 49 3.02 12.48 -0.53
CA LEU A 49 4.18 11.74 -0.99
C LEU A 49 3.78 10.59 -1.90
N LEU A 50 2.75 9.86 -1.49
CA LEU A 50 2.29 8.71 -2.27
C LEU A 50 0.82 8.43 -2.02
N TYR A 51 0.21 7.80 -3.01
CA TYR A 51 -1.13 7.24 -2.91
C TYR A 51 -1.00 5.73 -2.88
N GLU A 52 -1.62 5.10 -1.89
CA GLU A 52 -1.42 3.69 -1.61
C GLU A 52 -2.74 2.95 -1.58
N ILE A 53 -2.79 1.83 -2.27
CA ILE A 53 -3.94 0.92 -2.26
C ILE A 53 -3.45 -0.40 -1.71
N ALA A 54 -3.90 -0.76 -0.51
CA ALA A 54 -3.53 -2.00 0.14
C ALA A 54 -4.73 -2.94 0.19
N VAL A 55 -4.50 -4.20 -0.17
CA VAL A 55 -5.54 -5.23 -0.14
C VAL A 55 -5.03 -6.36 0.74
N ILE A 56 -5.82 -6.72 1.74
CA ILE A 56 -5.44 -7.71 2.74
C ILE A 56 -6.59 -8.66 2.95
N PRO A 57 -6.33 -9.97 3.07
CA PRO A 57 -7.43 -10.90 3.36
C PRO A 57 -8.21 -10.45 4.59
N ALA A 58 -9.54 -10.45 4.49
CA ALA A 58 -10.39 -9.99 5.59
C ALA A 58 -10.26 -10.88 6.82
N SER A 59 -9.79 -12.11 6.65
CA SER A 59 -9.52 -13.00 7.77
C SER A 59 -8.36 -12.52 8.62
N ILE A 60 -7.51 -11.65 8.06
CA ILE A 60 -6.35 -11.10 8.78
C ILE A 60 -6.71 -9.77 9.40
N ILE A 61 -7.26 -8.85 8.62
CA ILE A 61 -7.68 -7.53 9.10
C ILE A 61 -9.09 -7.26 8.59
N SER A 62 -10.02 -7.09 9.51
CA SER A 62 -11.40 -6.82 9.17
C SER A 62 -11.67 -5.32 9.17
N ILE A 63 -12.84 -4.95 8.65
CA ILE A 63 -13.25 -3.54 8.58
C ILE A 63 -13.39 -2.92 9.97
N THR A 64 -13.56 -3.75 11.01
CA THR A 64 -13.70 -3.27 12.37
C THR A 64 -12.38 -3.05 13.08
N SER A 65 -11.27 -3.49 12.49
CA SER A 65 -9.96 -3.28 13.08
C SER A 65 -9.60 -1.79 13.07
N ALA A 66 -8.99 -1.32 14.14
CA ALA A 66 -8.50 0.05 14.19
C ALA A 66 -7.20 0.13 13.40
N ILE A 67 -7.12 1.08 12.47
CA ILE A 67 -5.91 1.30 11.69
C ILE A 67 -5.53 2.76 11.87
N ASP A 68 -4.43 2.99 12.59
CA ASP A 68 -3.96 4.35 12.83
C ASP A 68 -2.90 4.74 11.83
N ASN A 69 -1.65 4.64 12.22
CA ASN A 69 -0.55 5.11 11.40
C ASN A 69 0.10 4.03 10.58
N SER A 70 0.12 2.81 11.11
CA SER A 70 0.89 1.76 10.47
C SER A 70 0.09 0.49 10.35
N LEU A 71 -0.14 0.11 9.09
CA LEU A 71 -0.75 -1.17 8.78
C LEU A 71 0.17 -2.30 9.23
N TYR A 72 1.47 -2.12 9.05
CA TYR A 72 2.42 -3.17 9.39
C TYR A 72 2.54 -3.39 10.89
N GLU A 73 2.36 -2.34 11.69
CA GLU A 73 2.33 -2.52 13.14
C GLU A 73 1.17 -3.40 13.56
N LEU A 74 0.02 -3.21 12.92
CA LEU A 74 -1.14 -4.04 13.22
C LEU A 74 -0.90 -5.48 12.81
N LEU A 75 -0.32 -5.69 11.63
CA LEU A 75 0.00 -7.06 11.20
C LEU A 75 1.02 -7.70 12.11
N GLU A 76 2.00 -6.94 12.57
CA GLU A 76 3.03 -7.45 13.47
C GLU A 76 2.41 -7.89 14.79
N SER A 77 1.44 -7.14 15.29
CA SER A 77 0.77 -7.50 16.56
C SER A 77 0.02 -8.81 16.42
N LYS A 78 -0.35 -9.21 15.23
CA LYS A 78 -1.01 -10.49 14.95
C LYS A 78 -0.04 -11.56 14.50
N GLN A 79 1.26 -11.24 14.46
CA GLN A 79 2.31 -12.14 13.98
C GLN A 79 2.08 -12.54 12.52
N MET A 80 1.54 -11.62 11.75
CA MET A 80 1.25 -11.82 10.32
C MET A 80 1.89 -10.74 9.46
N ASN A 81 2.91 -10.06 10.01
CA ASN A 81 3.63 -9.05 9.24
C ASN A 81 4.43 -9.72 8.12
N PRO A 82 4.59 -9.04 7.00
CA PRO A 82 5.36 -9.62 5.90
C PRO A 82 6.82 -9.76 6.28
N ILE A 83 7.38 -10.94 6.04
CA ILE A 83 8.79 -11.25 6.27
C ILE A 83 9.55 -11.16 4.96
N THR A 84 8.92 -11.61 3.86
CA THR A 84 9.49 -11.50 2.53
C THR A 84 8.49 -10.83 1.64
N ALA A 85 8.99 -10.19 0.58
CA ALA A 85 8.12 -9.54 -0.37
C ALA A 85 8.71 -9.61 -1.76
N LYS A 86 7.82 -9.72 -2.74
CA LYS A 86 8.18 -9.56 -4.14
C LYS A 86 7.68 -8.21 -4.59
N GLN A 87 8.53 -7.44 -5.24
CA GLN A 87 8.22 -6.06 -5.56
C GLN A 87 8.58 -5.76 -7.00
N ASN A 88 7.68 -5.10 -7.71
CA ASN A 88 7.91 -4.62 -9.06
C ASN A 88 7.82 -3.10 -9.05
N ILE A 89 8.72 -2.46 -9.79
CA ILE A 89 8.79 -1.00 -9.84
C ILE A 89 8.72 -0.57 -11.30
N HIS A 90 7.80 0.35 -11.60
CA HIS A 90 7.60 0.87 -12.96
C HIS A 90 7.53 2.38 -12.94
N ALA A 91 7.97 2.99 -14.01
CA ALA A 91 7.76 4.42 -14.24
C ALA A 91 6.47 4.58 -15.03
N ILE A 92 5.58 5.43 -14.55
CA ILE A 92 4.34 5.77 -15.24
C ILE A 92 4.15 7.27 -15.17
N ILE A 93 3.11 7.78 -15.81
CA ILE A 93 2.76 9.19 -15.71
C ILE A 93 1.40 9.31 -15.02
N ALA A 94 1.20 10.42 -14.34
CA ALA A 94 -0.03 10.65 -13.58
C ALA A 94 -1.17 10.98 -14.53
N ASP A 95 -2.29 10.25 -14.40
CA ASP A 95 -3.53 10.67 -15.03
C ASP A 95 -4.17 11.75 -14.15
N ASP A 96 -5.34 12.25 -14.57
CA ASP A 96 -6.00 13.34 -13.86
C ASP A 96 -6.34 12.97 -12.43
N ASN A 97 -6.81 11.75 -12.22
CA ASN A 97 -7.23 11.29 -10.90
C ASN A 97 -6.05 11.19 -9.94
N LEU A 98 -4.96 10.59 -10.42
CA LEU A 98 -3.77 10.43 -9.60
C LEU A 98 -3.10 11.76 -9.34
N ALA A 99 -3.07 12.63 -10.37
CA ALA A 99 -2.52 13.97 -10.24
C ALA A 99 -3.25 14.77 -9.16
N ASP A 100 -4.57 14.63 -9.12
CA ASP A 100 -5.38 15.32 -8.11
C ASP A 100 -5.03 14.83 -6.70
N LYS A 101 -4.91 13.53 -6.52
CA LYS A 101 -4.60 12.97 -5.21
C LYS A 101 -3.21 13.34 -4.72
N LEU A 102 -2.26 13.45 -5.61
CA LEU A 102 -0.87 13.74 -5.26
C LEU A 102 -0.51 15.21 -5.41
N GLU A 103 -1.47 16.03 -5.86
CA GLU A 103 -1.27 17.47 -6.04
C GLU A 103 -0.11 17.75 -6.97
N VAL A 104 -0.07 17.04 -8.08
CA VAL A 104 0.93 17.25 -9.12
C VAL A 104 0.21 17.55 -10.44
N THR A 105 0.96 18.03 -11.40
CA THR A 105 0.41 18.30 -12.73
C THR A 105 0.14 16.98 -13.44
N PRO A 106 -0.99 16.85 -14.15
CA PRO A 106 -1.21 15.65 -14.96
C PRO A 106 -0.04 15.45 -15.92
N GLY A 107 0.38 14.20 -16.09
CA GLY A 107 1.55 13.88 -16.89
C GLY A 107 2.85 13.85 -16.10
N SER A 108 2.83 14.23 -14.83
CA SER A 108 4.01 14.16 -13.97
C SER A 108 4.50 12.74 -13.82
N ALA A 109 5.81 12.57 -13.61
CA ALA A 109 6.41 11.26 -13.41
C ALA A 109 5.97 10.66 -12.08
N ILE A 110 5.59 9.41 -12.13
CA ILE A 110 5.16 8.64 -10.96
C ILE A 110 5.97 7.35 -10.95
N LEU A 111 6.43 6.97 -9.78
CA LEU A 111 7.04 5.66 -9.59
C LEU A 111 5.99 4.74 -9.00
N PHE A 112 5.60 3.73 -9.77
CA PHE A 112 4.55 2.80 -9.36
C PHE A 112 5.19 1.54 -8.84
N VAL A 113 4.87 1.18 -7.60
CA VAL A 113 5.45 0.03 -6.91
C VAL A 113 4.33 -0.93 -6.55
N GLU A 114 4.46 -2.17 -7.02
CA GLU A 114 3.54 -3.24 -6.60
C GLU A 114 4.30 -4.18 -5.68
N ARG A 115 3.67 -4.54 -4.57
CA ARG A 115 4.31 -5.41 -3.60
C ARG A 115 3.35 -6.49 -3.12
N ARG A 116 3.88 -7.70 -3.04
CA ARG A 116 3.15 -8.86 -2.52
C ARG A 116 3.98 -9.44 -1.39
N GLY A 117 3.45 -9.37 -0.17
CA GLY A 117 4.19 -9.77 1.01
C GLY A 117 3.70 -11.08 1.59
N LYS A 118 4.62 -11.86 2.14
CA LYS A 118 4.33 -13.14 2.79
C LYS A 118 4.84 -13.12 4.22
N ASP A 119 4.07 -13.74 5.10
CA ASP A 119 4.49 -13.87 6.49
C ASP A 119 5.49 -15.02 6.67
N ALA A 120 5.84 -15.30 7.93
CA ALA A 120 6.84 -16.32 8.25
C ALA A 120 6.40 -17.73 7.82
N ASN A 121 5.11 -17.95 7.65
CA ASN A 121 4.55 -19.24 7.24
C ASN A 121 4.34 -19.34 5.73
N GLY A 122 4.78 -18.34 4.99
CA GLY A 122 4.62 -18.33 3.54
C GLY A 122 3.25 -17.92 3.06
N ARG A 123 2.39 -17.45 3.96
CA ARG A 123 1.06 -16.99 3.60
C ARG A 123 1.15 -15.58 3.02
N VAL A 124 0.44 -15.35 1.91
CA VAL A 124 0.36 -14.01 1.35
C VAL A 124 -0.56 -13.18 2.23
N VAL A 125 -0.02 -12.11 2.79
CA VAL A 125 -0.77 -11.30 3.76
C VAL A 125 -1.14 -9.92 3.21
N GLU A 126 -0.54 -9.49 2.10
CA GLU A 126 -0.88 -8.18 1.55
C GLU A 126 -0.50 -8.09 0.09
N TYR A 127 -1.26 -7.28 -0.62
CA TYR A 127 -0.94 -6.83 -1.97
C TYR A 127 -1.11 -5.32 -1.96
N THR A 128 -0.02 -4.58 -2.19
CA THR A 128 -0.03 -3.14 -2.05
C THR A 128 0.48 -2.50 -3.34
N GLN A 129 -0.28 -1.53 -3.82
CA GLN A 129 0.08 -0.71 -4.98
C GLN A 129 0.35 0.68 -4.47
N SER A 130 1.55 1.20 -4.70
CA SER A 130 1.97 2.51 -4.21
C SER A 130 2.37 3.38 -5.39
N TYR A 131 1.80 4.58 -5.45
CA TYR A 131 2.07 5.56 -6.50
C TYR A 131 2.81 6.72 -5.87
N TYR A 132 4.13 6.78 -6.09
CA TYR A 132 5.00 7.81 -5.50
C TYR A 132 5.20 8.96 -6.46
N ARG A 133 5.20 10.16 -5.94
CA ARG A 133 5.62 11.32 -6.72
C ARG A 133 7.05 11.11 -7.15
N GLY A 134 7.30 11.18 -8.46
CA GLY A 134 8.63 10.93 -8.99
C GLY A 134 9.66 11.97 -8.57
N ASP A 135 9.20 13.17 -8.21
CA ASP A 135 10.11 14.25 -7.78
C ASP A 135 10.45 14.17 -6.30
N ARG A 136 9.86 13.23 -5.56
CA ARG A 136 10.07 13.11 -4.11
C ARG A 136 10.56 11.74 -3.69
N TYR A 137 10.58 10.77 -4.59
CA TYR A 137 10.95 9.40 -4.24
C TYR A 137 12.32 9.07 -4.82
N ASP A 138 13.16 8.49 -3.99
CA ASP A 138 14.50 8.11 -4.36
C ASP A 138 14.69 6.64 -4.01
N TYR A 139 15.16 5.85 -4.97
CA TYR A 139 15.36 4.43 -4.78
C TYR A 139 16.85 4.14 -4.81
N VAL A 140 17.39 3.70 -3.66
CA VAL A 140 18.82 3.46 -3.53
C VAL A 140 19.05 1.99 -3.20
N VAL A 141 19.96 1.37 -3.94
CA VAL A 141 20.35 -0.01 -3.71
C VAL A 141 21.86 -0.06 -3.55
N GLU A 142 22.30 -0.71 -2.47
CA GLU A 142 23.71 -0.96 -2.28
C GLU A 142 24.02 -2.37 -2.74
N LEU A 143 25.03 -2.50 -3.60
CA LEU A 143 25.43 -3.76 -4.15
C LEU A 143 26.81 -4.10 -3.64
N GLY A 144 27.04 -5.36 -3.44
CA GLY A 144 28.33 -5.81 -2.99
C GLY A 144 28.32 -6.61 -1.74
#